data_01f2088c3918eed8775f0c526d3b7f74
#
_entry.id   01f2088c3918eed8775f0c526d3b7f74
#
_cell.length_a   1.000
_cell.length_b   1.000
_cell.length_c   1.000
_cell.angle_alpha   90.00
_cell.angle_beta   90.00
_cell.angle_gamma   90.00
#
_symmetry.space_group_name_H-M   'P 1'
#
loop_
_entity.id
_entity.type
_entity.pdbx_description
1 polymer ?
#
loop_
_entity_poly.entity_id
_entity_poly.type
_entity_poly.pdbx_seq_one_letter_code
_entity_poly.pdbx_strand_id
1 'polypeptide(L)'
;MRDYWRGSVEAWECDEMGHMNVRFWVRRALDGMMLMATELGCERAFAPEATASLLPVRQHIRFLKEAREGVPLFFRGGVVSLGETDIVLYGEIVHTLDGAIGATFLTKMAHVEAKTGKAYPWPARTKALALALQVEVPKHGSPRSIPFDGPTDRFEAATLVSRGFQQVGLSAVRIEDVDVFNRLYPEGMIGRVSTGVPNLMTAWREETTAELSAQDGQPRKAGAAVLEYRLDYLAWPGAGDFVAVHSGVANVSEKTNTLKHVLAHPVTGEVFCVCEAVAVTFDLVARKVIAIPPQARAKLEARLIKPSE
;
A
#
# COMPACT_ATOMS: atom_id res chain seq x y z
N MET A 1 -8.14 21.37 2.25
CA MET A 1 -7.12 20.47 2.86
C MET A 1 -6.13 21.30 3.68
N ARG A 2 -5.60 20.73 4.77
CA ARG A 2 -4.59 21.36 5.63
C ARG A 2 -3.30 20.51 5.57
N ASP A 3 -2.17 21.14 5.89
CA ASP A 3 -0.87 20.47 5.94
C ASP A 3 -0.69 19.78 7.30
N TYR A 4 -0.28 18.49 7.28
CA TYR A 4 -0.15 17.67 8.47
C TYR A 4 1.23 17.03 8.64
N TRP A 5 2.03 16.98 7.60
CA TRP A 5 3.41 16.51 7.67
C TRP A 5 4.28 17.24 6.65
N ARG A 6 5.55 17.45 6.96
CA ARG A 6 6.55 18.03 6.07
C ARG A 6 7.93 17.46 6.36
N GLY A 7 8.68 17.14 5.31
CA GLY A 7 10.04 16.60 5.40
C GLY A 7 10.67 16.45 4.03
N SER A 8 11.69 15.62 3.93
CA SER A 8 12.35 15.25 2.69
C SER A 8 12.53 13.74 2.63
N VAL A 9 12.82 13.23 1.43
CA VAL A 9 13.17 11.82 1.22
C VAL A 9 14.61 11.59 1.67
N GLU A 10 14.81 10.61 2.54
CA GLU A 10 16.12 10.19 2.99
C GLU A 10 16.70 9.08 2.10
N ALA A 11 18.05 8.97 2.03
CA ALA A 11 18.70 7.95 1.20
C ALA A 11 18.25 6.52 1.54
N TRP A 12 18.07 6.21 2.84
CA TRP A 12 17.62 4.89 3.30
C TRP A 12 16.12 4.60 3.06
N GLU A 13 15.37 5.59 2.62
CA GLU A 13 13.98 5.43 2.20
C GLU A 13 13.84 5.02 0.73
N CYS A 14 14.94 5.03 -0.03
CA CYS A 14 14.96 4.70 -1.43
C CYS A 14 15.17 3.19 -1.68
N ASP A 15 14.58 2.71 -2.77
CA ASP A 15 14.80 1.37 -3.31
C ASP A 15 16.05 1.32 -4.23
N GLU A 16 16.29 0.15 -4.84
CA GLU A 16 17.39 -0.07 -5.77
C GLU A 16 17.34 0.79 -7.04
N MET A 17 16.21 1.44 -7.31
CA MET A 17 16.00 2.37 -8.42
C MET A 17 16.34 3.82 -8.03
N GLY A 18 16.65 4.06 -6.75
CA GLY A 18 16.86 5.39 -6.19
C GLY A 18 15.58 6.20 -6.02
N HIS A 19 14.44 5.54 -5.94
CA HIS A 19 13.14 6.16 -5.70
C HIS A 19 12.64 5.80 -4.30
N MET A 20 11.92 6.73 -3.67
CA MET A 20 11.28 6.49 -2.38
C MET A 20 10.40 5.24 -2.44
N ASN A 21 10.74 4.23 -1.63
CA ASN A 21 10.02 2.96 -1.58
C ASN A 21 8.59 3.15 -1.09
N VAL A 22 7.66 2.37 -1.62
CA VAL A 22 6.22 2.40 -1.29
C VAL A 22 5.95 2.34 0.22
N ARG A 23 6.79 1.64 0.99
CA ARG A 23 6.74 1.60 2.46
C ARG A 23 6.76 3.00 3.06
N PHE A 24 7.67 3.85 2.61
CA PHE A 24 7.86 5.18 3.22
C PHE A 24 6.81 6.19 2.77
N TRP A 25 6.25 6.04 1.57
CA TRP A 25 5.05 6.80 1.18
C TRP A 25 3.90 6.56 2.15
N VAL A 26 3.65 5.28 2.51
CA VAL A 26 2.61 4.92 3.50
C VAL A 26 2.94 5.49 4.87
N ARG A 27 4.20 5.35 5.34
CA ARG A 27 4.65 5.88 6.62
C ARG A 27 4.38 7.39 6.74
N ARG A 28 4.80 8.18 5.73
CA ARG A 28 4.63 9.64 5.74
C ARG A 28 3.16 10.06 5.68
N ALA A 29 2.34 9.33 4.95
CA ALA A 29 0.90 9.56 4.95
C ALA A 29 0.28 9.27 6.33
N LEU A 30 0.70 8.20 7.00
CA LEU A 30 0.22 7.86 8.35
C LEU A 30 0.68 8.88 9.38
N ASP A 31 1.93 9.36 9.33
CA ASP A 31 2.41 10.46 10.18
C ASP A 31 1.47 11.67 10.09
N GLY A 32 1.07 12.05 8.85
CA GLY A 32 0.11 13.13 8.63
C GLY A 32 -1.30 12.82 9.13
N MET A 33 -1.78 11.59 8.96
CA MET A 33 -3.10 11.15 9.44
C MET A 33 -3.15 11.08 10.97
N MET A 34 -2.04 10.73 11.63
CA MET A 34 -1.94 10.78 13.08
C MET A 34 -2.08 12.21 13.60
N LEU A 35 -1.44 13.19 12.95
CA LEU A 35 -1.63 14.59 13.32
C LEU A 35 -3.06 15.07 13.02
N MET A 36 -3.66 14.65 11.90
CA MET A 36 -5.07 14.95 11.59
C MET A 36 -6.02 14.40 12.67
N ALA A 37 -5.72 13.25 13.26
CA ALA A 37 -6.51 12.67 14.35
C ALA A 37 -6.55 13.60 15.58
N THR A 38 -5.53 14.41 15.84
CA THR A 38 -5.55 15.40 16.94
C THR A 38 -6.62 16.46 16.72
N GLU A 39 -6.79 16.92 15.47
CA GLU A 39 -7.84 17.88 15.13
C GLU A 39 -9.26 17.29 15.18
N LEU A 40 -9.37 15.96 15.15
CA LEU A 40 -10.62 15.21 15.36
C LEU A 40 -10.94 14.96 16.85
N GLY A 41 -10.12 15.52 17.75
CA GLY A 41 -10.26 15.35 19.19
C GLY A 41 -9.71 14.01 19.72
N CYS A 42 -8.76 13.42 18.99
CA CYS A 42 -8.10 12.17 19.32
C CYS A 42 -6.60 12.40 19.60
N GLU A 43 -6.27 13.41 20.41
CA GLU A 43 -4.90 13.93 20.61
C GLU A 43 -3.92 12.86 21.15
N ARG A 44 -4.43 11.87 21.86
CA ARG A 44 -3.62 10.81 22.48
C ARG A 44 -3.88 9.42 21.90
N ALA A 45 -4.57 9.33 20.75
CA ALA A 45 -4.98 8.05 20.16
C ALA A 45 -3.82 7.06 19.89
N PHE A 46 -2.59 7.56 19.79
CA PHE A 46 -1.39 6.78 19.49
C PHE A 46 -0.38 6.77 20.65
N ALA A 47 -0.79 7.21 21.84
CA ALA A 47 0.04 7.16 23.04
C ALA A 47 -0.18 5.83 23.80
N PRO A 48 0.82 5.34 24.56
CA PRO A 48 0.73 4.05 25.27
C PRO A 48 -0.44 3.92 26.26
N GLU A 49 -0.87 5.06 26.83
CA GLU A 49 -1.97 5.12 27.79
C GLU A 49 -3.33 5.41 27.14
N ALA A 50 -3.43 5.46 25.83
CA ALA A 50 -4.69 5.71 25.15
C ALA A 50 -5.74 4.66 25.46
N THR A 51 -6.98 5.10 25.66
CA THR A 51 -8.16 4.23 25.77
C THR A 51 -8.82 4.03 24.43
N ALA A 52 -8.69 5.01 23.53
CA ALA A 52 -9.18 5.00 22.17
C ALA A 52 -8.05 5.17 21.16
N SER A 53 -8.13 4.50 20.02
CA SER A 53 -7.17 4.60 18.92
C SER A 53 -7.87 4.54 17.57
N LEU A 54 -7.09 4.70 16.52
CA LEU A 54 -7.53 4.58 15.13
C LEU A 54 -6.73 3.48 14.45
N LEU A 55 -7.44 2.52 13.85
CA LEU A 55 -6.82 1.44 13.09
C LEU A 55 -7.21 1.54 11.63
N PRO A 56 -6.27 1.55 10.69
CA PRO A 56 -6.58 1.39 9.28
C PRO A 56 -7.28 0.04 9.06
N VAL A 57 -8.38 0.07 8.32
CA VAL A 57 -9.09 -1.15 7.89
C VAL A 57 -9.00 -1.34 6.38
N ARG A 58 -8.85 -0.22 5.66
CA ARG A 58 -8.60 -0.23 4.21
C ARG A 58 -7.80 1.00 3.81
N GLN A 59 -6.88 0.81 2.88
CA GLN A 59 -6.16 1.91 2.26
C GLN A 59 -6.08 1.70 0.75
N HIS A 60 -6.41 2.75 0.00
CA HIS A 60 -6.21 2.83 -1.45
C HIS A 60 -5.18 3.91 -1.74
N ILE A 61 -4.19 3.58 -2.56
CA ILE A 61 -3.05 4.43 -2.85
C ILE A 61 -2.90 4.57 -4.35
N ARG A 62 -2.64 5.78 -4.84
CA ARG A 62 -2.17 6.02 -6.21
C ARG A 62 -0.82 6.70 -6.19
N PHE A 63 0.11 6.18 -6.98
CA PHE A 63 1.41 6.81 -7.21
C PHE A 63 1.38 7.57 -8.53
N LEU A 64 1.69 8.85 -8.49
CA LEU A 64 1.54 9.79 -9.62
C LEU A 64 2.89 10.35 -10.07
N LYS A 65 3.81 10.58 -9.14
CA LYS A 65 5.16 11.07 -9.42
C LYS A 65 6.16 10.48 -8.43
N GLU A 66 7.27 9.98 -8.96
CA GLU A 66 8.39 9.48 -8.16
C GLU A 66 9.01 10.59 -7.30
N ALA A 67 9.54 10.24 -6.14
CA ALA A 67 10.41 11.09 -5.34
C ALA A 67 11.77 10.40 -5.13
N ARG A 68 12.84 11.18 -5.18
CA ARG A 68 14.22 10.71 -4.99
C ARG A 68 14.80 11.30 -3.72
N GLU A 69 15.94 10.80 -3.30
CA GLU A 69 16.70 11.34 -2.18
C GLU A 69 16.79 12.86 -2.24
N GLY A 70 16.60 13.51 -1.08
CA GLY A 70 16.66 14.95 -0.92
C GLY A 70 15.43 15.73 -1.39
N VAL A 71 14.46 15.09 -2.05
CA VAL A 71 13.25 15.77 -2.52
C VAL A 71 12.38 16.19 -1.33
N PRO A 72 12.08 17.51 -1.17
CA PRO A 72 11.22 17.99 -0.12
C PRO A 72 9.74 17.70 -0.44
N LEU A 73 9.04 17.14 0.56
CA LEU A 73 7.65 16.70 0.47
C LEU A 73 6.84 17.25 1.64
N PHE A 74 5.54 17.37 1.44
CA PHE A 74 4.58 17.56 2.53
C PHE A 74 3.31 16.73 2.30
N PHE A 75 2.62 16.41 3.38
CA PHE A 75 1.32 15.74 3.35
C PHE A 75 0.22 16.73 3.73
N ARG A 76 -0.85 16.73 2.95
CA ARG A 76 -2.07 17.49 3.23
C ARG A 76 -3.29 16.57 3.10
N GLY A 77 -4.37 16.89 3.80
CA GLY A 77 -5.56 16.05 3.75
C GLY A 77 -6.80 16.64 4.39
N GLY A 78 -7.79 15.78 4.57
CA GLY A 78 -9.05 16.09 5.22
C GLY A 78 -9.95 14.86 5.34
N VAL A 79 -11.17 15.08 5.84
CA VAL A 79 -12.18 14.05 6.06
C VAL A 79 -13.08 13.95 4.83
N VAL A 80 -13.25 12.75 4.29
CA VAL A 80 -14.21 12.47 3.21
C VAL A 80 -15.57 12.14 3.77
N SER A 81 -15.61 11.22 4.74
CA SER A 81 -16.85 10.80 5.40
C SER A 81 -16.59 10.30 6.81
N LEU A 82 -17.61 10.42 7.66
CA LEU A 82 -17.61 9.88 9.01
C LEU A 82 -18.81 8.94 9.15
N GLY A 83 -18.51 7.64 9.39
CA GLY A 83 -19.48 6.62 9.75
C GLY A 83 -19.77 6.62 11.25
N GLU A 84 -20.46 5.59 11.72
CA GLU A 84 -20.75 5.43 13.16
C GLU A 84 -19.50 5.10 13.97
N THR A 85 -18.66 4.19 13.45
CA THR A 85 -17.45 3.66 14.11
C THR A 85 -16.20 3.80 13.26
N ASP A 86 -16.29 4.42 12.10
CA ASP A 86 -15.18 4.58 11.16
C ASP A 86 -15.16 5.98 10.52
N ILE A 87 -14.06 6.29 9.87
CA ILE A 87 -13.82 7.54 9.15
C ILE A 87 -13.05 7.23 7.87
N VAL A 88 -13.38 7.91 6.78
CA VAL A 88 -12.59 7.90 5.55
C VAL A 88 -11.83 9.23 5.46
N LEU A 89 -10.51 9.11 5.41
CA LEU A 89 -9.58 10.22 5.23
C LEU A 89 -9.06 10.23 3.81
N TYR A 90 -8.94 11.42 3.24
CA TYR A 90 -8.20 11.66 2.01
C TYR A 90 -6.93 12.43 2.31
N GLY A 91 -5.83 12.06 1.65
CA GLY A 91 -4.57 12.78 1.76
C GLY A 91 -3.72 12.70 0.51
N GLU A 92 -2.82 13.65 0.37
CA GLU A 92 -1.86 13.78 -0.72
C GLU A 92 -0.47 14.04 -0.18
N ILE A 93 0.53 13.33 -0.71
CA ILE A 93 1.93 13.74 -0.57
C ILE A 93 2.32 14.55 -1.80
N VAL A 94 2.81 15.75 -1.58
CA VAL A 94 3.05 16.77 -2.59
C VAL A 94 4.52 17.15 -2.60
N HIS A 95 5.10 17.29 -3.79
CA HIS A 95 6.44 17.83 -3.99
C HIS A 95 6.43 19.34 -3.68
N THR A 96 7.21 19.76 -2.69
CA THR A 96 7.19 21.15 -2.21
C THR A 96 7.64 22.16 -3.28
N LEU A 97 8.56 21.78 -4.17
CA LEU A 97 9.18 22.70 -5.12
C LEU A 97 8.28 23.04 -6.31
N ASP A 98 7.49 22.10 -6.79
CA ASP A 98 6.68 22.28 -8.02
C ASP A 98 5.19 22.01 -7.81
N GLY A 99 4.78 21.65 -6.60
CA GLY A 99 3.38 21.38 -6.27
C GLY A 99 2.82 20.10 -6.90
N ALA A 100 3.65 19.28 -7.55
CA ALA A 100 3.19 18.03 -8.16
C ALA A 100 2.79 17.01 -7.10
N ILE A 101 1.69 16.29 -7.36
CA ILE A 101 1.23 15.22 -6.47
C ILE A 101 2.10 13.99 -6.67
N GLY A 102 2.77 13.53 -5.62
CA GLY A 102 3.56 12.30 -5.61
C GLY A 102 2.69 11.07 -5.43
N ALA A 103 1.84 11.09 -4.39
CA ALA A 103 0.89 10.01 -4.12
C ALA A 103 -0.38 10.52 -3.48
N THR A 104 -1.48 9.77 -3.64
CA THR A 104 -2.76 10.04 -2.97
C THR A 104 -3.21 8.83 -2.17
N PHE A 105 -3.93 9.08 -1.08
CA PHE A 105 -4.36 8.09 -0.13
C PHE A 105 -5.84 8.29 0.20
N LEU A 106 -6.66 7.25 0.01
CA LEU A 106 -7.95 7.10 0.64
C LEU A 106 -7.78 6.05 1.73
N THR A 107 -8.00 6.42 2.99
CA THR A 107 -7.80 5.51 4.11
C THR A 107 -9.04 5.47 4.98
N LYS A 108 -9.64 4.30 5.07
CA LYS A 108 -10.70 4.02 6.04
C LYS A 108 -10.06 3.58 7.34
N MET A 109 -10.37 4.28 8.43
CA MET A 109 -9.89 3.96 9.78
C MET A 109 -11.07 3.67 10.69
N ALA A 110 -10.97 2.62 11.50
CA ALA A 110 -11.92 2.32 12.56
C ALA A 110 -11.53 3.07 13.84
N HIS A 111 -12.53 3.63 14.53
CA HIS A 111 -12.39 4.14 15.89
C HIS A 111 -12.52 2.96 16.86
N VAL A 112 -11.46 2.66 17.60
CA VAL A 112 -11.35 1.42 18.35
C VAL A 112 -10.92 1.67 19.80
N GLU A 113 -11.31 0.76 20.69
CA GLU A 113 -10.65 0.61 21.97
C GLU A 113 -9.17 0.25 21.71
N ALA A 114 -8.25 1.03 22.30
CA ALA A 114 -6.83 0.98 21.95
C ALA A 114 -6.20 -0.41 22.16
N LYS A 115 -6.53 -1.09 23.26
CA LYS A 115 -5.93 -2.39 23.60
C LYS A 115 -6.52 -3.56 22.82
N THR A 116 -7.83 -3.59 22.63
CA THR A 116 -8.53 -4.74 22.03
C THR A 116 -8.75 -4.61 20.53
N GLY A 117 -8.64 -3.38 19.98
CA GLY A 117 -8.99 -3.11 18.59
C GLY A 117 -10.48 -3.18 18.28
N LYS A 118 -11.36 -3.32 19.29
CA LYS A 118 -12.81 -3.39 19.10
C LYS A 118 -13.37 -2.03 18.73
N ALA A 119 -14.06 -1.95 17.58
CA ALA A 119 -14.67 -0.71 17.11
C ALA A 119 -15.85 -0.27 18.01
N TYR A 120 -16.00 1.04 18.20
CA TYR A 120 -17.12 1.64 18.91
C TYR A 120 -17.43 3.07 18.38
N PRO A 121 -18.66 3.61 18.68
CA PRO A 121 -19.09 4.87 18.10
C PRO A 121 -18.24 6.08 18.49
N TRP A 122 -18.18 7.04 17.58
CA TRP A 122 -17.50 8.33 17.80
C TRP A 122 -18.22 9.18 18.85
N PRO A 123 -17.49 9.93 19.69
CA PRO A 123 -18.08 10.95 20.55
C PRO A 123 -18.71 12.07 19.71
N ALA A 124 -19.78 12.68 20.22
CA ALA A 124 -20.51 13.73 19.52
C ALA A 124 -19.63 14.91 19.06
N ARG A 125 -18.60 15.27 19.86
CA ARG A 125 -17.65 16.33 19.52
C ARG A 125 -16.88 16.05 18.23
N THR A 126 -16.48 14.80 17.99
CA THR A 126 -15.73 14.42 16.79
C THR A 126 -16.54 14.63 15.53
N LYS A 127 -17.87 14.45 15.56
CA LYS A 127 -18.74 14.70 14.42
C LYS A 127 -18.69 16.16 13.95
N ALA A 128 -18.69 17.09 14.88
CA ALA A 128 -18.58 18.52 14.55
C ALA A 128 -17.19 18.89 14.00
N LEU A 129 -16.12 18.33 14.57
CA LEU A 129 -14.75 18.54 14.12
C LEU A 129 -14.52 17.95 12.71
N ALA A 130 -15.07 16.77 12.44
CA ALA A 130 -14.98 16.12 11.14
C ALA A 130 -15.63 16.97 10.02
N LEU A 131 -16.78 17.59 10.30
CA LEU A 131 -17.42 18.51 9.35
C LEU A 131 -16.55 19.72 9.00
N ALA A 132 -15.81 20.27 9.97
CA ALA A 132 -14.90 21.39 9.74
C ALA A 132 -13.66 21.01 8.89
N LEU A 133 -13.34 19.71 8.81
CA LEU A 133 -12.22 19.18 8.04
C LEU A 133 -12.65 18.50 6.73
N GLN A 134 -13.94 18.62 6.36
CA GLN A 134 -14.49 17.91 5.20
C GLN A 134 -13.83 18.37 3.88
N VAL A 135 -13.54 17.40 3.02
CA VAL A 135 -12.97 17.59 1.69
C VAL A 135 -13.63 16.68 0.68
N GLU A 136 -13.63 17.08 -0.57
CA GLU A 136 -13.97 16.22 -1.69
C GLU A 136 -12.72 15.51 -2.22
N VAL A 137 -12.88 14.28 -2.70
CA VAL A 137 -11.81 13.54 -3.36
C VAL A 137 -11.64 14.09 -4.78
N PRO A 138 -10.50 14.70 -5.11
CA PRO A 138 -10.28 15.21 -6.45
C PRO A 138 -10.13 14.05 -7.46
N LYS A 139 -10.36 14.33 -8.74
CA LYS A 139 -10.30 13.32 -9.82
C LYS A 139 -8.97 12.53 -9.84
N HIS A 140 -7.85 13.19 -9.58
CA HIS A 140 -6.54 12.52 -9.53
C HIS A 140 -6.37 11.61 -8.30
N GLY A 141 -7.14 11.82 -7.24
CA GLY A 141 -7.16 10.98 -6.01
C GLY A 141 -8.19 9.85 -6.05
N SER A 142 -9.10 9.88 -7.02
CA SER A 142 -10.13 8.84 -7.14
C SER A 142 -9.55 7.51 -7.61
N PRO A 143 -10.05 6.36 -7.12
CA PRO A 143 -9.69 5.03 -7.61
C PRO A 143 -9.83 4.93 -9.13
N ARG A 144 -8.89 4.23 -9.77
CA ARG A 144 -8.88 4.07 -11.23
C ARG A 144 -9.14 2.63 -11.67
N SER A 145 -8.35 1.70 -11.16
CA SER A 145 -8.37 0.29 -11.58
C SER A 145 -8.89 -0.62 -10.48
N ILE A 146 -8.65 -0.25 -9.22
CA ILE A 146 -9.05 -1.02 -8.05
C ILE A 146 -10.06 -0.18 -7.27
N PRO A 147 -11.36 -0.59 -7.17
CA PRO A 147 -12.36 0.20 -6.45
C PRO A 147 -12.06 0.26 -4.95
N PHE A 148 -12.24 1.43 -4.34
CA PHE A 148 -12.07 1.59 -2.89
C PHE A 148 -13.15 0.81 -2.11
N ASP A 149 -14.41 0.89 -2.53
CA ASP A 149 -15.56 0.26 -1.85
C ASP A 149 -15.84 -1.18 -2.30
N GLY A 150 -14.93 -1.78 -3.08
CA GLY A 150 -15.06 -3.17 -3.52
C GLY A 150 -15.01 -4.16 -2.34
N PRO A 151 -15.50 -5.40 -2.53
CA PRO A 151 -15.43 -6.42 -1.51
C PRO A 151 -13.98 -6.72 -1.10
N THR A 152 -13.78 -7.11 0.15
CA THR A 152 -12.51 -7.67 0.60
C THR A 152 -12.45 -9.13 0.19
N ASP A 153 -11.43 -9.50 -0.57
CA ASP A 153 -11.17 -10.90 -0.88
C ASP A 153 -10.85 -11.68 0.40
N ARG A 154 -11.44 -12.86 0.52
CA ARG A 154 -11.15 -13.76 1.63
C ARG A 154 -10.32 -14.92 1.14
N PHE A 155 -9.24 -15.22 1.84
CA PHE A 155 -8.31 -16.28 1.52
C PHE A 155 -8.10 -17.18 2.74
N GLU A 156 -7.98 -18.47 2.48
CA GLU A 156 -7.45 -19.43 3.43
C GLU A 156 -5.98 -19.70 3.09
N ALA A 157 -5.08 -19.44 4.02
CA ALA A 157 -3.64 -19.54 3.78
C ALA A 157 -3.22 -20.93 3.25
N ALA A 158 -3.87 -21.99 3.72
CA ALA A 158 -3.61 -23.37 3.30
C ALA A 158 -3.89 -23.63 1.80
N THR A 159 -4.77 -22.83 1.17
CA THR A 159 -5.16 -23.01 -0.24
C THR A 159 -4.33 -22.18 -1.21
N LEU A 160 -3.52 -21.24 -0.74
CA LEU A 160 -2.84 -20.26 -1.59
C LEU A 160 -1.94 -20.91 -2.65
N VAL A 161 -1.11 -21.89 -2.24
CA VAL A 161 -0.17 -22.58 -3.15
C VAL A 161 -0.92 -23.34 -4.25
N SER A 162 -1.99 -24.07 -3.91
CA SER A 162 -2.80 -24.82 -4.88
C SER A 162 -3.56 -23.90 -5.85
N ARG A 163 -3.78 -22.66 -5.47
CA ARG A 163 -4.39 -21.61 -6.28
C ARG A 163 -3.39 -20.84 -7.15
N GLY A 164 -2.10 -21.18 -7.09
CA GLY A 164 -1.06 -20.56 -7.90
C GLY A 164 -0.33 -19.38 -7.24
N PHE A 165 -0.60 -19.11 -5.96
CA PHE A 165 0.23 -18.15 -5.22
C PHE A 165 1.59 -18.76 -4.89
N GLN A 166 2.62 -17.95 -4.92
CA GLN A 166 3.98 -18.30 -4.55
C GLN A 166 4.35 -17.59 -3.24
N GLN A 167 4.95 -18.30 -2.29
CA GLN A 167 5.53 -17.65 -1.11
C GLN A 167 6.79 -16.89 -1.55
N VAL A 168 6.75 -15.57 -1.41
CA VAL A 168 7.80 -14.65 -1.86
C VAL A 168 8.54 -13.99 -0.70
N GLY A 169 8.00 -14.08 0.50
CA GLY A 169 8.60 -13.50 1.70
C GLY A 169 8.27 -14.29 2.95
N LEU A 170 9.19 -14.27 3.90
CA LEU A 170 9.00 -14.80 5.25
C LEU A 170 9.89 -14.00 6.21
N SER A 171 9.30 -13.39 7.22
CA SER A 171 10.05 -12.57 8.17
C SER A 171 9.38 -12.52 9.54
N ALA A 172 10.19 -12.30 10.58
CA ALA A 172 9.69 -12.02 11.91
C ALA A 172 9.18 -10.57 12.01
N VAL A 173 8.25 -10.33 12.91
CA VAL A 173 7.87 -9.00 13.39
C VAL A 173 8.74 -8.68 14.61
N ARG A 174 9.50 -7.60 14.53
CA ARG A 174 10.39 -7.16 15.61
C ARG A 174 9.73 -6.08 16.43
N ILE A 175 10.31 -5.80 17.61
CA ILE A 175 9.80 -4.75 18.50
C ILE A 175 9.81 -3.36 17.85
N GLU A 176 10.77 -3.08 16.96
CA GLU A 176 10.84 -1.84 16.19
C GLU A 176 9.83 -1.73 15.05
N ASP A 177 9.15 -2.83 14.70
CA ASP A 177 8.14 -2.88 13.64
C ASP A 177 6.72 -2.57 14.15
N VAL A 178 6.51 -2.50 15.47
CA VAL A 178 5.17 -2.42 16.07
C VAL A 178 4.90 -1.09 16.74
N ASP A 179 3.60 -0.74 16.82
CA ASP A 179 3.13 0.40 17.58
C ASP A 179 3.16 0.14 19.10
N VAL A 180 2.78 1.16 19.86
CA VAL A 180 2.71 1.10 21.34
C VAL A 180 1.70 0.08 21.90
N PHE A 181 0.81 -0.45 21.06
CA PHE A 181 -0.16 -1.49 21.39
C PHE A 181 0.26 -2.87 20.85
N ASN A 182 1.53 -3.01 20.47
CA ASN A 182 2.11 -4.24 19.91
C ASN A 182 1.43 -4.70 18.61
N ARG A 183 1.16 -3.78 17.68
CA ARG A 183 0.59 -4.05 16.37
C ARG A 183 1.57 -3.62 15.29
N LEU A 184 1.85 -4.48 14.32
CA LEU A 184 2.70 -4.17 13.17
C LEU A 184 2.20 -2.89 12.49
N TYR A 185 3.09 -1.92 12.28
CA TYR A 185 2.74 -0.70 11.55
C TYR A 185 2.23 -1.02 10.12
N PRO A 186 1.22 -0.28 9.61
CA PRO A 186 0.66 -0.52 8.26
C PRO A 186 1.71 -0.50 7.15
N GLU A 187 2.69 0.41 7.22
CA GLU A 187 3.81 0.45 6.28
C GLU A 187 4.72 -0.77 6.36
N GLY A 188 4.70 -1.50 7.47
CA GLY A 188 5.39 -2.79 7.62
C GLY A 188 4.74 -3.91 6.80
N MET A 189 3.43 -3.83 6.53
CA MET A 189 2.72 -4.78 5.67
C MET A 189 3.16 -4.60 4.21
N ILE A 190 2.99 -3.38 3.66
CA ILE A 190 3.36 -3.09 2.26
C ILE A 190 4.88 -3.20 2.04
N GLY A 191 5.70 -2.88 3.04
CA GLY A 191 7.15 -3.06 2.98
C GLY A 191 7.55 -4.52 2.75
N ARG A 192 6.89 -5.47 3.42
CA ARG A 192 7.11 -6.91 3.22
C ARG A 192 6.68 -7.38 1.84
N VAL A 193 5.60 -6.83 1.29
CA VAL A 193 5.22 -7.04 -0.12
C VAL A 193 6.31 -6.53 -1.04
N SER A 194 6.75 -5.28 -0.87
CA SER A 194 7.76 -4.64 -1.72
C SER A 194 9.07 -5.43 -1.76
N THR A 195 9.55 -5.92 -0.60
CA THR A 195 10.78 -6.72 -0.54
C THR A 195 10.59 -8.15 -1.05
N GLY A 196 9.37 -8.68 -1.05
CA GLY A 196 9.04 -10.02 -1.54
C GLY A 196 8.87 -10.12 -3.06
N VAL A 197 8.27 -9.10 -3.69
CA VAL A 197 7.94 -9.10 -5.13
C VAL A 197 9.12 -9.45 -6.06
N PRO A 198 10.37 -9.05 -5.80
CA PRO A 198 11.50 -9.48 -6.61
C PRO A 198 11.62 -11.00 -6.74
N ASN A 199 11.31 -11.77 -5.71
CA ASN A 199 11.33 -13.25 -5.76
C ASN A 199 10.29 -13.84 -6.75
N LEU A 200 9.23 -13.10 -7.07
CA LEU A 200 8.24 -13.50 -8.07
C LEU A 200 8.61 -13.01 -9.47
N MET A 201 9.13 -11.80 -9.59
CA MET A 201 9.15 -11.04 -10.84
C MET A 201 10.53 -10.89 -11.48
N THR A 202 11.63 -11.19 -10.79
CA THR A 202 12.98 -10.94 -11.34
C THR A 202 13.25 -11.73 -12.60
N ALA A 203 13.03 -13.05 -12.59
CA ALA A 203 13.24 -13.88 -13.77
C ALA A 203 12.39 -13.44 -14.97
N TRP A 204 11.13 -13.09 -14.72
CA TRP A 204 10.23 -12.55 -15.75
C TRP A 204 10.73 -11.22 -16.32
N ARG A 205 11.26 -10.32 -15.45
CA ARG A 205 11.84 -9.04 -15.91
C ARG A 205 13.09 -9.22 -16.75
N GLU A 206 13.94 -10.18 -16.41
CA GLU A 206 15.14 -10.52 -17.19
C GLU A 206 14.77 -11.05 -18.57
N GLU A 207 13.81 -11.98 -18.65
CA GLU A 207 13.28 -12.50 -19.90
C GLU A 207 12.62 -11.42 -20.75
N THR A 208 11.82 -10.54 -20.13
CA THR A 208 11.21 -9.38 -20.80
C THR A 208 12.29 -8.44 -21.37
N THR A 209 13.35 -8.22 -20.62
CA THR A 209 14.51 -7.42 -21.06
C THR A 209 15.17 -8.04 -22.29
N ALA A 210 15.39 -9.35 -22.29
CA ALA A 210 15.97 -10.07 -23.42
C ALA A 210 15.07 -10.01 -24.65
N GLU A 211 13.76 -10.22 -24.50
CA GLU A 211 12.81 -10.14 -25.62
C GLU A 211 12.77 -8.72 -26.22
N LEU A 212 12.72 -7.68 -25.40
CA LEU A 212 12.75 -6.29 -25.86
C LEU A 212 14.03 -5.96 -26.61
N SER A 213 15.18 -6.38 -26.09
CA SER A 213 16.48 -6.12 -26.73
C SER A 213 16.64 -6.85 -28.07
N ALA A 214 16.01 -8.03 -28.22
CA ALA A 214 16.03 -8.79 -29.45
C ALA A 214 15.15 -8.19 -30.54
N GLN A 215 14.09 -7.43 -30.20
CA GLN A 215 13.15 -6.86 -31.18
C GLN A 215 13.78 -5.77 -32.05
N ASP A 216 14.65 -4.95 -31.54
CA ASP A 216 15.26 -3.82 -32.27
C ASP A 216 16.79 -3.77 -32.21
N GLY A 217 17.42 -4.77 -31.58
CA GLY A 217 18.87 -4.86 -31.43
C GLY A 217 19.49 -3.79 -30.53
N GLN A 218 18.66 -3.06 -29.76
CA GLN A 218 19.11 -2.00 -28.86
C GLN A 218 19.13 -2.50 -27.40
N PRO A 219 20.08 -2.04 -26.58
CA PRO A 219 20.06 -2.34 -25.16
C PRO A 219 18.77 -1.81 -24.51
N ARG A 220 17.98 -2.70 -23.94
CA ARG A 220 16.76 -2.39 -23.18
C ARG A 220 16.90 -2.87 -21.76
N LYS A 221 16.09 -2.33 -20.87
CA LYS A 221 15.97 -2.80 -19.49
C LYS A 221 14.53 -2.69 -19.04
N ALA A 222 13.88 -3.83 -18.89
CA ALA A 222 12.52 -3.88 -18.36
C ALA A 222 12.50 -3.60 -16.84
N GLY A 223 11.54 -2.81 -16.42
CA GLY A 223 11.19 -2.54 -15.04
C GLY A 223 9.69 -2.59 -14.84
N ALA A 224 9.26 -2.39 -13.62
CA ALA A 224 7.85 -2.22 -13.29
C ALA A 224 7.69 -1.02 -12.36
N ALA A 225 6.61 -0.28 -12.56
CA ALA A 225 6.20 0.76 -11.65
C ALA A 225 4.78 0.47 -11.18
N VAL A 226 4.57 0.45 -9.88
CA VAL A 226 3.23 0.31 -9.31
C VAL A 226 2.52 1.65 -9.39
N LEU A 227 1.31 1.63 -9.92
CA LEU A 227 0.47 2.80 -10.08
C LEU A 227 -0.60 2.92 -9.01
N GLU A 228 -1.08 1.77 -8.51
CA GLU A 228 -2.23 1.71 -7.64
C GLU A 228 -2.14 0.51 -6.71
N TYR A 229 -2.48 0.73 -5.44
CA TYR A 229 -2.62 -0.31 -4.42
C TYR A 229 -3.96 -0.20 -3.72
N ARG A 230 -4.53 -1.36 -3.33
CA ARG A 230 -5.53 -1.46 -2.27
C ARG A 230 -5.03 -2.45 -1.24
N LEU A 231 -5.04 -2.05 0.03
CA LEU A 231 -4.72 -2.90 1.17
C LEU A 231 -5.97 -3.02 2.05
N ASP A 232 -6.35 -4.23 2.37
CA ASP A 232 -7.38 -4.58 3.35
C ASP A 232 -6.69 -5.18 4.57
N TYR A 233 -6.71 -4.47 5.70
CA TYR A 233 -6.10 -4.90 6.96
C TYR A 233 -7.13 -5.71 7.75
N LEU A 234 -6.83 -6.98 8.03
CA LEU A 234 -7.75 -7.94 8.64
C LEU A 234 -7.38 -8.29 10.07
N ALA A 235 -6.07 -8.36 10.35
CA ALA A 235 -5.53 -8.62 11.67
C ALA A 235 -4.14 -7.97 11.82
N TRP A 236 -3.67 -7.86 13.05
CA TRP A 236 -2.46 -7.12 13.39
C TRP A 236 -1.47 -8.02 14.12
N PRO A 237 -0.44 -8.55 13.45
CA PRO A 237 0.60 -9.32 14.12
C PRO A 237 1.41 -8.44 15.07
N GLY A 238 1.83 -9.01 16.19
CA GLY A 238 2.66 -8.37 17.20
C GLY A 238 4.14 -8.74 17.12
N ALA A 239 4.95 -8.13 17.97
CA ALA A 239 6.35 -8.49 18.09
C ALA A 239 6.51 -9.97 18.52
N GLY A 240 7.34 -10.72 17.81
CA GLY A 240 7.52 -12.15 17.97
C GLY A 240 6.71 -13.01 17.00
N ASP A 241 5.71 -12.46 16.34
CA ASP A 241 4.98 -13.15 15.27
C ASP A 241 5.82 -13.25 13.99
N PHE A 242 5.33 -14.07 13.05
CA PHE A 242 5.92 -14.24 11.72
C PHE A 242 4.91 -13.88 10.64
N VAL A 243 5.40 -13.30 9.56
CA VAL A 243 4.58 -12.96 8.38
C VAL A 243 5.16 -13.65 7.16
N ALA A 244 4.40 -14.57 6.56
CA ALA A 244 4.62 -15.09 5.22
C ALA A 244 3.89 -14.22 4.21
N VAL A 245 4.54 -13.86 3.12
CA VAL A 245 3.96 -13.13 1.99
C VAL A 245 3.78 -14.09 0.83
N HIS A 246 2.53 -14.27 0.40
CA HIS A 246 2.19 -15.04 -0.79
C HIS A 246 1.72 -14.08 -1.89
N SER A 247 2.25 -14.24 -3.08
CA SER A 247 1.96 -13.37 -4.21
C SER A 247 1.63 -14.16 -5.47
N GLY A 248 0.71 -13.63 -6.27
CA GLY A 248 0.33 -14.25 -7.53
C GLY A 248 -0.18 -13.23 -8.54
N VAL A 249 -0.12 -13.59 -9.81
CA VAL A 249 -0.62 -12.78 -10.91
C VAL A 249 -2.14 -12.95 -11.01
N ALA A 250 -2.89 -11.86 -10.82
CA ALA A 250 -4.36 -11.91 -10.86
C ALA A 250 -4.93 -11.53 -12.23
N ASN A 251 -4.25 -10.62 -12.94
CA ASN A 251 -4.68 -10.20 -14.28
C ASN A 251 -3.48 -9.70 -15.10
N VAL A 252 -3.58 -9.85 -16.41
CA VAL A 252 -2.59 -9.33 -17.37
C VAL A 252 -3.34 -8.63 -18.48
N SER A 253 -2.93 -7.41 -18.82
CA SER A 253 -3.42 -6.64 -19.96
C SER A 253 -2.28 -6.30 -20.92
N GLU A 254 -2.53 -5.47 -21.91
CA GLU A 254 -1.49 -5.07 -22.87
C GLU A 254 -0.27 -4.39 -22.20
N LYS A 255 -0.50 -3.54 -21.21
CA LYS A 255 0.56 -2.71 -20.58
C LYS A 255 0.63 -2.86 -19.07
N THR A 256 -0.34 -3.51 -18.45
CA THR A 256 -0.43 -3.64 -16.99
C THR A 256 -0.54 -5.09 -16.57
N ASN A 257 -0.07 -5.37 -15.37
CA ASN A 257 -0.40 -6.59 -14.66
C ASN A 257 -0.96 -6.23 -13.27
N THR A 258 -1.84 -7.09 -12.77
CA THR A 258 -2.38 -6.98 -11.42
C THR A 258 -1.82 -8.14 -10.60
N LEU A 259 -1.21 -7.81 -9.47
CA LEU A 259 -0.74 -8.77 -8.49
C LEU A 259 -1.68 -8.78 -7.29
N LYS A 260 -1.93 -9.94 -6.74
CA LYS A 260 -2.54 -10.10 -5.41
C LYS A 260 -1.51 -10.65 -4.43
N HIS A 261 -1.54 -10.09 -3.24
CA HIS A 261 -0.66 -10.48 -2.15
C HIS A 261 -1.50 -10.81 -0.91
N VAL A 262 -1.15 -11.89 -0.25
CA VAL A 262 -1.76 -12.33 1.01
C VAL A 262 -0.66 -12.44 2.05
N LEU A 263 -0.78 -11.67 3.12
CA LEU A 263 0.12 -11.73 4.26
C LEU A 263 -0.57 -12.55 5.34
N ALA A 264 0.07 -13.64 5.77
CA ALA A 264 -0.51 -14.55 6.74
C ALA A 264 0.53 -15.08 7.72
N HIS A 265 0.07 -15.55 8.88
CA HIS A 265 0.92 -16.27 9.82
C HIS A 265 1.28 -17.66 9.23
N PRO A 266 2.57 -18.02 9.13
CA PRO A 266 3.00 -19.21 8.41
C PRO A 266 2.55 -20.54 9.07
N VAL A 267 2.21 -20.52 10.36
CA VAL A 267 1.82 -21.72 11.12
C VAL A 267 0.31 -21.76 11.36
N THR A 268 -0.29 -20.65 11.84
CA THR A 268 -1.72 -20.64 12.18
C THR A 268 -2.61 -20.41 10.95
N GLY A 269 -2.06 -19.85 9.88
CA GLY A 269 -2.81 -19.46 8.69
C GLY A 269 -3.67 -18.20 8.84
N GLU A 270 -3.60 -17.50 9.98
CA GLU A 270 -4.31 -16.24 10.16
C GLU A 270 -3.87 -15.23 9.11
N VAL A 271 -4.83 -14.66 8.37
CA VAL A 271 -4.58 -13.67 7.33
C VAL A 271 -4.59 -12.27 7.95
N PHE A 272 -3.47 -11.58 7.83
CA PHE A 272 -3.28 -10.23 8.37
C PHE A 272 -3.68 -9.14 7.38
N CYS A 273 -3.31 -9.31 6.11
CA CYS A 273 -3.58 -8.31 5.08
C CYS A 273 -3.75 -8.97 3.71
N VAL A 274 -4.69 -8.44 2.94
CA VAL A 274 -4.82 -8.73 1.51
C VAL A 274 -4.51 -7.45 0.75
N CYS A 275 -3.63 -7.56 -0.24
CA CYS A 275 -3.19 -6.42 -1.03
C CYS A 275 -3.38 -6.71 -2.52
N GLU A 276 -3.90 -5.76 -3.26
CA GLU A 276 -4.01 -5.78 -4.70
C GLU A 276 -3.19 -4.62 -5.29
N ALA A 277 -2.35 -4.92 -6.28
CA ALA A 277 -1.42 -3.97 -6.89
C ALA A 277 -1.56 -3.96 -8.40
N VAL A 278 -1.72 -2.79 -9.00
CA VAL A 278 -1.65 -2.62 -10.46
C VAL A 278 -0.32 -1.99 -10.84
N ALA A 279 0.45 -2.71 -11.64
CA ALA A 279 1.75 -2.27 -12.12
C ALA A 279 1.77 -2.15 -13.65
N VAL A 280 2.59 -1.24 -14.16
CA VAL A 280 2.90 -1.12 -15.59
C VAL A 280 4.28 -1.70 -15.87
N THR A 281 4.46 -2.22 -17.10
CA THR A 281 5.79 -2.54 -17.62
C THR A 281 6.44 -1.27 -18.15
N PHE A 282 7.67 -1.04 -17.76
CA PHE A 282 8.40 0.19 -18.03
C PHE A 282 9.75 -0.11 -18.67
N ASP A 283 10.09 0.61 -19.73
CA ASP A 283 11.45 0.61 -20.27
C ASP A 283 12.26 1.65 -19.49
N LEU A 284 13.21 1.19 -18.68
CA LEU A 284 14.03 2.04 -17.81
C LEU A 284 15.04 2.89 -18.58
N VAL A 285 15.43 2.45 -19.78
CA VAL A 285 16.35 3.21 -20.66
C VAL A 285 15.60 4.33 -21.35
N ALA A 286 14.47 3.99 -22.00
CA ALA A 286 13.63 4.97 -22.69
C ALA A 286 12.73 5.78 -21.75
N ARG A 287 12.63 5.39 -20.46
CA ARG A 287 11.76 6.00 -19.43
C ARG A 287 10.30 6.12 -19.86
N LYS A 288 9.75 5.04 -20.43
CA LYS A 288 8.38 5.01 -20.95
C LYS A 288 7.67 3.73 -20.56
N VAL A 289 6.35 3.85 -20.36
CA VAL A 289 5.46 2.69 -20.27
C VAL A 289 5.41 2.02 -21.63
N ILE A 290 5.57 0.70 -21.67
CA ILE A 290 5.58 -0.11 -22.88
C ILE A 290 4.51 -1.20 -22.79
N ALA A 291 4.11 -1.72 -23.94
CA ALA A 291 3.34 -2.95 -24.01
C ALA A 291 4.21 -4.12 -23.50
N ILE A 292 3.58 -5.05 -22.79
CA ILE A 292 4.24 -6.29 -22.37
C ILE A 292 4.52 -7.13 -23.65
N PRO A 293 5.77 -7.50 -23.93
CA PRO A 293 6.10 -8.30 -25.10
C PRO A 293 5.31 -9.61 -25.13
N PRO A 294 4.95 -10.13 -26.32
CA PRO A 294 4.03 -11.27 -26.45
C PRO A 294 4.45 -12.52 -25.67
N GLN A 295 5.73 -12.90 -25.70
CA GLN A 295 6.21 -14.08 -24.97
C GLN A 295 6.21 -13.86 -23.46
N ALA A 296 6.67 -12.69 -23.00
CA ALA A 296 6.63 -12.30 -21.59
C ALA A 296 5.18 -12.25 -21.09
N ARG A 297 4.24 -11.77 -21.89
CA ARG A 297 2.81 -11.75 -21.59
C ARG A 297 2.24 -13.16 -21.44
N ALA A 298 2.49 -14.04 -22.39
CA ALA A 298 2.02 -15.42 -22.34
C ALA A 298 2.53 -16.16 -21.07
N LYS A 299 3.76 -15.89 -20.65
CA LYS A 299 4.33 -16.44 -19.40
C LYS A 299 3.62 -15.95 -18.15
N LEU A 300 3.22 -14.68 -18.11
CA LEU A 300 2.41 -14.16 -16.99
C LEU A 300 1.00 -14.75 -17.00
N GLU A 301 0.38 -14.85 -18.17
CA GLU A 301 -0.96 -15.44 -18.34
C GLU A 301 -0.98 -16.91 -17.89
N ALA A 302 0.10 -17.66 -18.15
CA ALA A 302 0.25 -19.03 -17.67
C ALA A 302 0.39 -19.18 -16.14
N ARG A 303 0.67 -18.07 -15.43
CA ARG A 303 0.83 -18.00 -13.96
C ARG A 303 -0.35 -17.33 -13.26
N LEU A 304 -1.47 -17.13 -13.94
CA LEU A 304 -2.67 -16.56 -13.34
C LEU A 304 -3.15 -17.41 -12.16
N ILE A 305 -3.42 -16.75 -11.04
CA ILE A 305 -4.02 -17.41 -9.89
C ILE A 305 -5.45 -17.87 -10.21
N LYS A 306 -5.83 -19.01 -9.64
CA LYS A 306 -7.19 -19.51 -9.78
C LYS A 306 -8.16 -18.63 -8.96
N PRO A 307 -9.37 -18.34 -9.47
CA PRO A 307 -10.40 -17.64 -8.70
C PRO A 307 -10.74 -18.39 -7.41
N SER A 308 -11.32 -17.69 -6.42
CA SER A 308 -11.96 -18.32 -5.26
C SER A 308 -13.18 -19.11 -5.77
N GLU A 309 -13.27 -20.36 -5.36
CA GLU A 309 -14.48 -21.16 -5.55
C GLU A 309 -15.65 -20.56 -4.77
#